data_bd92a42d269cf0f12bfe6bc017d20eea
#
_entry.id   bd92a42d269cf0f12bfe6bc017d20eea
#
_cell.length_a   1.000
_cell.length_b   1.000
_cell.length_c   1.000
_cell.angle_alpha   90.00
_cell.angle_beta   90.00
_cell.angle_gamma   90.00
#
_symmetry.space_group_name_H-M   'P 1'
#
loop_
_entity.id
_entity.type
_entity.pdbx_description
1 polymer ?
#
loop_
_entity_poly.entity_id
_entity_poly.type
_entity_poly.pdbx_seq_one_letter_code
_entity_poly.pdbx_strand_id
1 'polypeptide(L)'
;EIPLRLVGSEMCIRDSIMSVSINAICRKDRINQNRTTNIYLRFTVNRRSRYVSTGINIPADDWDFDTQTLKTQNPAVQLRIYEQIEKYDKRIKRLEALEVPVTLDNVLETDGRRVYCTIAEYFRRTIAQLESVGKIGSASKHKVTFSLLQQFRSTNIRFDEITVGYLRDFELFLMKKGNKSNSIATKFSVLKAVYNKALAEGIFTTPHSPFLQFKIGRLWTATRKRAIRKEEVQRLMQAEIPADGSAYLDFARDIFLFSYLSAGINFKDIATLRYCDMDEERIYYARHKTSKEMTCHLSEQSKAIIGKYAKSDHADEDYIFPILDRRIHKTEQQIYDRVRKVLKHVNKALHEWSRLLGLKIELTTYVARHTFATVLKRSGVNIAIISESLGHSDLSTTQIYLDSFENSQIDAAMQNLL
;
A
#
# COMPACT_ATOMS: atom_id res chain seq x y z
N GLU A 1 -0.75 -4.29 48.44
CA GLU A 1 -2.09 -3.82 48.92
C GLU A 1 -2.81 -3.15 47.75
N ILE A 2 -3.86 -3.85 47.23
CA ILE A 2 -4.72 -3.30 46.17
C ILE A 2 -5.84 -2.56 46.89
N PRO A 3 -6.10 -1.27 46.63
CA PRO A 3 -7.07 -0.50 47.40
C PRO A 3 -8.50 -1.05 47.21
N LEU A 4 -9.15 -1.37 48.30
CA LEU A 4 -10.50 -1.92 48.46
C LEU A 4 -11.67 -0.98 48.03
N ARG A 5 -11.49 -0.09 47.10
CA ARG A 5 -12.47 0.96 46.72
C ARG A 5 -13.03 0.90 45.32
N LEU A 6 -12.95 -0.23 44.61
CA LEU A 6 -13.33 -0.33 43.20
C LEU A 6 -14.54 -1.24 42.91
N VAL A 7 -15.32 -1.62 43.93
CA VAL A 7 -16.64 -2.25 43.74
C VAL A 7 -17.69 -1.27 44.19
N GLY A 8 -18.12 -0.39 43.33
CA GLY A 8 -19.15 0.61 43.59
C GLY A 8 -18.90 2.01 43.03
N SER A 9 -17.71 2.29 42.48
CA SER A 9 -17.49 3.55 41.76
C SER A 9 -17.85 3.41 40.29
N GLU A 10 -18.76 4.26 39.84
CA GLU A 10 -19.00 4.47 38.43
C GLU A 10 -17.65 4.71 37.72
N MET A 11 -17.17 3.73 36.95
CA MET A 11 -16.09 3.95 36.03
C MET A 11 -16.67 4.70 34.85
N CYS A 12 -16.98 5.98 35.09
CA CYS A 12 -17.28 6.93 34.00
C CYS A 12 -15.98 7.22 33.29
N ILE A 13 -15.78 6.64 32.11
CA ILE A 13 -14.83 7.14 31.13
C ILE A 13 -15.43 8.48 30.65
N ARG A 14 -15.07 9.58 31.34
CA ARG A 14 -15.30 10.94 30.85
C ARG A 14 -14.23 11.20 29.83
N ASP A 15 -14.66 11.30 28.58
CA ASP A 15 -14.19 12.17 27.49
C ASP A 15 -14.56 11.64 26.09
N SER A 16 -15.61 10.81 25.95
CA SER A 16 -16.23 10.56 24.66
C SER A 16 -17.74 10.82 24.70
N ILE A 17 -18.27 11.33 23.61
CA ILE A 17 -19.68 11.78 23.45
C ILE A 17 -20.70 10.64 23.70
N MET A 18 -20.27 9.40 24.00
CA MET A 18 -21.11 8.25 24.28
C MET A 18 -20.78 7.66 25.65
N SER A 19 -21.70 7.77 26.63
CA SER A 19 -21.55 7.13 27.93
C SER A 19 -21.90 5.64 27.86
N VAL A 20 -20.92 4.78 28.08
CA VAL A 20 -21.10 3.33 28.27
C VAL A 20 -20.79 3.01 29.70
N SER A 21 -21.70 2.29 30.40
CA SER A 21 -21.43 1.78 31.75
C SER A 21 -21.68 0.27 31.84
N ILE A 22 -20.83 -0.43 32.58
CA ILE A 22 -20.93 -1.86 32.86
C ILE A 22 -20.94 -2.03 34.40
N ASN A 23 -22.04 -2.52 34.94
CA ASN A 23 -22.18 -2.73 36.37
C ASN A 23 -22.60 -4.16 36.66
N ALA A 24 -21.98 -4.79 37.67
CA ALA A 24 -22.43 -6.06 38.20
C ALA A 24 -23.65 -5.83 39.09
N ILE A 25 -24.70 -6.60 38.89
CA ILE A 25 -25.94 -6.51 39.70
C ILE A 25 -26.51 -7.88 39.99
N CYS A 26 -27.23 -8.00 41.14
CA CYS A 26 -28.14 -9.09 41.43
C CYS A 26 -29.58 -8.58 41.48
N ARG A 27 -30.53 -9.44 41.14
CA ARG A 27 -31.96 -9.10 41.08
C ARG A 27 -32.70 -9.84 42.20
N LYS A 28 -33.42 -9.13 43.07
CA LYS A 28 -34.22 -9.70 44.17
C LYS A 28 -35.30 -10.68 43.69
N ASP A 29 -35.87 -10.40 42.49
CA ASP A 29 -36.90 -11.25 41.86
C ASP A 29 -36.36 -12.53 41.20
N ARG A 30 -35.05 -12.75 41.22
CA ARG A 30 -34.36 -13.90 40.61
C ARG A 30 -33.62 -14.77 41.64
N ILE A 31 -33.98 -14.67 42.95
CA ILE A 31 -33.49 -15.57 43.99
C ILE A 31 -34.22 -16.92 43.80
N ASN A 32 -33.45 -17.99 43.68
CA ASN A 32 -33.99 -19.34 43.53
C ASN A 32 -34.41 -19.99 44.87
N GLN A 33 -35.06 -21.15 44.82
CA GLN A 33 -35.52 -21.89 46.02
C GLN A 33 -34.39 -22.24 47.00
N ASN A 34 -33.16 -22.35 46.51
CA ASN A 34 -31.98 -22.67 47.31
C ASN A 34 -31.30 -21.40 47.90
N ARG A 35 -31.99 -20.26 47.92
CA ARG A 35 -31.47 -18.97 48.39
C ARG A 35 -30.18 -18.53 47.72
N THR A 36 -29.99 -18.90 46.45
CA THR A 36 -28.88 -18.39 45.64
C THR A 36 -29.38 -17.45 44.53
N THR A 37 -28.55 -16.52 44.14
CA THR A 37 -28.82 -15.57 43.04
C THR A 37 -27.67 -15.57 42.03
N ASN A 38 -28.01 -15.32 40.78
CA ASN A 38 -27.01 -15.19 39.73
C ASN A 38 -26.59 -13.70 39.59
N ILE A 39 -25.30 -13.47 39.43
CA ILE A 39 -24.77 -12.13 39.13
C ILE A 39 -24.96 -11.85 37.62
N TYR A 40 -25.53 -10.68 37.32
CA TYR A 40 -25.70 -10.16 35.96
C TYR A 40 -24.80 -8.96 35.74
N LEU A 41 -24.31 -8.78 34.53
CA LEU A 41 -23.75 -7.51 34.10
C LEU A 41 -24.84 -6.68 33.45
N ARG A 42 -25.06 -5.47 33.94
CA ARG A 42 -25.95 -4.46 33.34
C ARG A 42 -25.10 -3.55 32.43
N PHE A 43 -25.37 -3.59 31.16
CA PHE A 43 -24.77 -2.71 30.17
C PHE A 43 -25.74 -1.56 29.90
N THR A 44 -25.27 -0.33 29.97
CA THR A 44 -26.05 0.85 29.62
C THR A 44 -25.31 1.63 28.55
N VAL A 45 -25.98 1.84 27.42
CA VAL A 45 -25.49 2.62 26.29
C VAL A 45 -26.64 3.55 25.82
N ASN A 46 -26.38 4.85 25.78
CA ASN A 46 -27.37 5.84 25.34
C ASN A 46 -28.71 5.70 26.08
N ARG A 47 -28.71 5.55 27.43
CA ARG A 47 -29.88 5.39 28.32
C ARG A 47 -30.68 4.09 28.12
N ARG A 48 -30.22 3.17 27.24
CA ARG A 48 -30.82 1.84 27.09
C ARG A 48 -29.96 0.82 27.83
N SER A 49 -30.59 -0.10 28.58
CA SER A 49 -29.88 -1.12 29.33
C SER A 49 -30.27 -2.53 28.89
N ARG A 50 -29.29 -3.43 28.91
CA ARG A 50 -29.46 -4.89 28.77
C ARG A 50 -28.69 -5.63 29.84
N TYR A 51 -29.14 -6.83 30.18
CA TYR A 51 -28.58 -7.68 31.22
C TYR A 51 -28.04 -8.97 30.62
N VAL A 52 -26.85 -9.34 31.06
CA VAL A 52 -26.19 -10.59 30.63
C VAL A 52 -25.84 -11.38 31.89
N SER A 53 -26.24 -12.65 31.92
CA SER A 53 -25.86 -13.56 33.00
C SER A 53 -24.37 -13.84 32.98
N THR A 54 -23.70 -13.76 34.12
CA THR A 54 -22.27 -14.12 34.23
C THR A 54 -22.09 -15.63 34.47
N GLY A 55 -23.15 -16.35 34.79
CA GLY A 55 -23.09 -17.76 35.25
C GLY A 55 -22.49 -17.93 36.65
N ILE A 56 -22.23 -16.83 37.37
CA ILE A 56 -21.72 -16.87 38.72
C ILE A 56 -22.89 -16.84 39.69
N ASN A 57 -23.14 -17.97 40.35
CA ASN A 57 -24.16 -18.08 41.39
C ASN A 57 -23.54 -17.92 42.79
N ILE A 58 -24.15 -17.09 43.61
CA ILE A 58 -23.74 -16.81 45.00
C ILE A 58 -24.94 -16.97 45.95
N PRO A 59 -24.71 -17.23 47.23
CA PRO A 59 -25.75 -17.10 48.25
C PRO A 59 -26.35 -15.68 48.24
N ALA A 60 -27.67 -15.56 48.35
CA ALA A 60 -28.34 -14.26 48.30
C ALA A 60 -27.91 -13.33 49.47
N ASP A 61 -27.54 -13.91 50.58
CA ASP A 61 -27.10 -13.20 51.80
C ASP A 61 -25.70 -12.56 51.59
N ASP A 62 -24.90 -13.07 50.65
CA ASP A 62 -23.58 -12.55 50.31
C ASP A 62 -23.64 -11.29 49.44
N TRP A 63 -24.82 -10.89 48.95
CA TRP A 63 -25.02 -9.72 48.11
C TRP A 63 -25.81 -8.63 48.81
N ASP A 64 -25.33 -7.41 48.71
CA ASP A 64 -26.08 -6.23 49.10
C ASP A 64 -26.92 -5.73 47.93
N PHE A 65 -28.24 -5.92 48.03
CA PHE A 65 -29.14 -5.55 46.93
C PHE A 65 -29.43 -4.05 46.86
N ASP A 66 -29.10 -3.29 47.88
CA ASP A 66 -29.34 -1.84 47.92
C ASP A 66 -28.14 -1.10 47.31
N THR A 67 -26.92 -1.49 47.66
CA THR A 67 -25.68 -0.96 47.10
C THR A 67 -25.19 -1.69 45.85
N GLN A 68 -25.78 -2.84 45.52
CA GLN A 68 -25.37 -3.72 44.43
C GLN A 68 -23.89 -4.14 44.54
N THR A 69 -23.47 -4.53 45.74
CA THR A 69 -22.09 -4.94 46.05
C THR A 69 -22.03 -6.29 46.73
N LEU A 70 -20.89 -6.98 46.65
CA LEU A 70 -20.62 -8.23 47.35
C LEU A 70 -20.28 -7.91 48.82
N LYS A 71 -21.02 -8.48 49.77
CA LYS A 71 -20.80 -8.28 51.23
C LYS A 71 -19.60 -9.06 51.73
N THR A 72 -19.39 -10.26 51.23
CA THR A 72 -18.30 -11.14 51.61
C THR A 72 -17.04 -10.87 50.77
N GLN A 73 -15.88 -10.85 51.45
CA GLN A 73 -14.59 -10.80 50.75
C GLN A 73 -14.29 -12.18 50.15
N ASN A 74 -14.88 -12.46 49.02
CA ASN A 74 -14.55 -13.65 48.23
C ASN A 74 -13.71 -13.26 47.00
N PRO A 75 -12.37 -13.35 47.08
CA PRO A 75 -11.48 -12.91 46.00
C PRO A 75 -11.71 -13.66 44.68
N ALA A 76 -12.12 -14.93 44.76
CA ALA A 76 -12.38 -15.75 43.60
C ALA A 76 -13.60 -15.26 42.78
N VAL A 77 -14.67 -14.88 43.50
CA VAL A 77 -15.88 -14.32 42.87
C VAL A 77 -15.58 -12.94 42.29
N GLN A 78 -14.87 -12.09 43.05
CA GLN A 78 -14.46 -10.77 42.58
C GLN A 78 -13.60 -10.84 41.34
N LEU A 79 -12.62 -11.73 41.30
CA LEU A 79 -11.75 -11.93 40.12
C LEU A 79 -12.58 -12.35 38.89
N ARG A 80 -13.49 -13.31 39.02
CA ARG A 80 -14.35 -13.76 37.93
C ARG A 80 -15.28 -12.66 37.42
N ILE A 81 -15.80 -11.80 38.26
CA ILE A 81 -16.59 -10.62 37.85
C ILE A 81 -15.70 -9.67 37.08
N TYR A 82 -14.50 -9.39 37.59
CA TYR A 82 -13.54 -8.49 36.95
C TYR A 82 -13.13 -8.98 35.54
N GLU A 83 -12.80 -10.25 35.41
CA GLU A 83 -12.46 -10.87 34.12
C GLU A 83 -13.59 -10.74 33.10
N GLN A 84 -14.85 -10.87 33.54
CA GLN A 84 -16.01 -10.69 32.68
C GLN A 84 -16.15 -9.22 32.22
N ILE A 85 -15.97 -8.26 33.15
CA ILE A 85 -16.04 -6.83 32.84
C ILE A 85 -14.89 -6.46 31.88
N GLU A 86 -13.67 -6.88 32.17
CA GLU A 86 -12.48 -6.61 31.34
C GLU A 86 -12.65 -7.12 29.89
N LYS A 87 -13.26 -8.28 29.71
CA LYS A 87 -13.57 -8.82 28.39
C LYS A 87 -14.42 -7.87 27.55
N TYR A 88 -15.44 -7.24 28.16
CA TYR A 88 -16.31 -6.30 27.47
C TYR A 88 -15.68 -4.92 27.33
N ASP A 89 -14.88 -4.47 28.28
CA ASP A 89 -14.12 -3.22 28.19
C ASP A 89 -13.12 -3.27 27.04
N LYS A 90 -12.36 -4.35 26.90
CA LYS A 90 -11.48 -4.59 25.72
C LYS A 90 -12.27 -4.56 24.42
N ARG A 91 -13.51 -5.05 24.43
CA ARG A 91 -14.36 -5.02 23.23
C ARG A 91 -14.84 -3.61 22.90
N ILE A 92 -15.25 -2.82 23.90
CA ILE A 92 -15.67 -1.41 23.72
C ILE A 92 -14.50 -0.61 23.14
N LYS A 93 -13.32 -0.68 23.75
CA LYS A 93 -12.10 -0.01 23.25
C LYS A 93 -11.76 -0.41 21.81
N ARG A 94 -12.01 -1.66 21.46
CA ARG A 94 -11.83 -2.14 20.09
C ARG A 94 -12.84 -1.55 19.11
N LEU A 95 -14.12 -1.43 19.50
CA LEU A 95 -15.16 -0.80 18.68
C LEU A 95 -14.83 0.68 18.44
N GLU A 96 -14.39 1.39 19.48
CA GLU A 96 -13.94 2.78 19.41
C GLU A 96 -12.74 2.93 18.47
N ALA A 97 -11.72 2.09 18.62
CA ALA A 97 -10.53 2.10 17.75
C ALA A 97 -10.85 1.80 16.28
N LEU A 98 -11.96 1.10 16.01
CA LEU A 98 -12.44 0.78 14.66
C LEU A 98 -13.43 1.83 14.11
N GLU A 99 -13.72 2.89 14.88
CA GLU A 99 -14.74 3.89 14.55
C GLU A 99 -16.13 3.25 14.31
N VAL A 100 -16.40 2.10 14.92
CA VAL A 100 -17.69 1.42 14.87
C VAL A 100 -18.57 1.96 15.98
N PRO A 101 -19.85 2.36 15.71
CA PRO A 101 -20.73 2.86 16.77
C PRO A 101 -20.86 1.87 17.92
N VAL A 102 -20.61 2.33 19.14
CA VAL A 102 -20.78 1.54 20.36
C VAL A 102 -22.27 1.46 20.68
N THR A 103 -22.90 0.34 20.33
CA THR A 103 -24.30 0.04 20.60
C THR A 103 -24.42 -1.19 21.50
N LEU A 104 -25.56 -1.36 22.19
CA LEU A 104 -25.81 -2.56 23.00
C LEU A 104 -25.67 -3.85 22.18
N ASP A 105 -26.10 -3.84 20.92
CA ASP A 105 -25.98 -4.98 20.05
C ASP A 105 -24.51 -5.30 19.72
N ASN A 106 -23.71 -4.29 19.40
CA ASN A 106 -22.28 -4.47 19.11
C ASN A 106 -21.46 -4.86 20.35
N VAL A 107 -21.84 -4.40 21.54
CA VAL A 107 -21.16 -4.73 22.80
C VAL A 107 -21.54 -6.12 23.28
N LEU A 108 -22.82 -6.48 23.20
CA LEU A 108 -23.39 -7.70 23.81
C LEU A 108 -23.47 -8.90 22.88
N GLU A 109 -23.04 -8.79 21.64
CA GLU A 109 -23.02 -9.91 20.70
C GLU A 109 -22.32 -11.13 21.32
N THR A 110 -23.13 -11.97 21.99
CA THR A 110 -22.68 -13.09 22.82
C THR A 110 -22.33 -14.33 22.03
N ASP A 111 -22.69 -14.40 20.75
CA ASP A 111 -22.31 -15.54 19.91
C ASP A 111 -21.93 -15.10 18.50
N GLY A 112 -20.64 -15.24 18.21
CA GLY A 112 -20.15 -15.51 16.86
C GLY A 112 -20.24 -14.38 15.82
N ARG A 113 -21.03 -13.35 16.02
CA ARG A 113 -20.96 -12.14 15.23
C ARG A 113 -19.99 -11.13 15.88
N ARG A 114 -18.70 -11.49 15.88
CA ARG A 114 -17.67 -10.44 15.94
C ARG A 114 -18.09 -9.38 14.95
N VAL A 115 -17.84 -8.09 15.22
CA VAL A 115 -17.89 -7.08 14.14
C VAL A 115 -16.83 -7.50 13.13
N TYR A 116 -17.24 -8.38 12.25
CA TYR A 116 -16.36 -8.92 11.23
C TYR A 116 -16.26 -7.86 10.15
N CYS A 117 -15.13 -7.17 10.13
CA CYS A 117 -14.76 -6.45 8.93
C CYS A 117 -14.48 -7.50 7.85
N THR A 118 -15.35 -7.58 6.88
CA THR A 118 -15.14 -8.45 5.73
C THR A 118 -13.95 -7.98 4.90
N ILE A 119 -13.39 -8.87 4.09
CA ILE A 119 -12.34 -8.50 3.13
C ILE A 119 -12.81 -7.33 2.25
N ALA A 120 -14.09 -7.34 1.84
CA ALA A 120 -14.66 -6.28 1.00
C ALA A 120 -14.65 -4.92 1.68
N GLU A 121 -15.10 -4.84 2.93
CA GLU A 121 -15.15 -3.60 3.70
C GLU A 121 -13.75 -3.05 3.96
N TYR A 122 -12.84 -3.91 4.35
CA TYR A 122 -11.47 -3.51 4.63
C TYR A 122 -10.71 -3.04 3.38
N PHE A 123 -10.90 -3.71 2.23
CA PHE A 123 -10.33 -3.24 0.96
C PHE A 123 -10.88 -1.86 0.58
N ARG A 124 -12.20 -1.64 0.67
CA ARG A 124 -12.80 -0.32 0.37
C ARG A 124 -12.24 0.77 1.28
N ARG A 125 -12.16 0.51 2.59
CA ARG A 125 -11.55 1.43 3.55
C ARG A 125 -10.09 1.72 3.22
N THR A 126 -9.29 0.70 2.93
CA THR A 126 -7.87 0.87 2.58
C THR A 126 -7.70 1.66 1.29
N ILE A 127 -8.54 1.41 0.28
CA ILE A 127 -8.53 2.17 -0.98
C ILE A 127 -8.84 3.65 -0.71
N ALA A 128 -9.92 3.94 0.03
CA ALA A 128 -10.30 5.31 0.38
C ALA A 128 -9.19 6.04 1.16
N GLN A 129 -8.54 5.38 2.12
CA GLN A 129 -7.39 5.93 2.84
C GLN A 129 -6.20 6.26 1.91
N LEU A 130 -5.90 5.39 0.95
CA LEU A 130 -4.83 5.64 -0.02
C LEU A 130 -5.15 6.81 -0.94
N GLU A 131 -6.40 6.96 -1.34
CA GLU A 131 -6.87 8.08 -2.17
C GLU A 131 -6.84 9.40 -1.42
N SER A 132 -7.28 9.42 -0.15
CA SER A 132 -7.30 10.64 0.68
C SER A 132 -5.91 11.22 0.92
N VAL A 133 -4.86 10.40 0.90
CA VAL A 133 -3.46 10.84 1.04
C VAL A 133 -2.72 10.93 -0.32
N GLY A 134 -3.44 11.00 -1.45
CA GLY A 134 -2.87 11.18 -2.79
C GLY A 134 -2.08 9.98 -3.33
N LYS A 135 -2.10 8.80 -2.67
CA LYS A 135 -1.39 7.58 -3.12
C LYS A 135 -2.16 6.84 -4.20
N ILE A 136 -2.60 7.55 -5.26
CA ILE A 136 -3.49 7.06 -6.32
C ILE A 136 -2.94 5.80 -7.02
N GLY A 137 -1.63 5.74 -7.28
CA GLY A 137 -1.01 4.57 -7.90
C GLY A 137 -1.11 3.30 -7.05
N SER A 138 -1.04 3.43 -5.72
CA SER A 138 -1.24 2.33 -4.78
C SER A 138 -2.72 1.96 -4.68
N ALA A 139 -3.62 2.95 -4.58
CA ALA A 139 -5.06 2.75 -4.59
C ALA A 139 -5.50 1.98 -5.85
N SER A 140 -4.98 2.34 -7.03
CA SER A 140 -5.26 1.64 -8.29
C SER A 140 -4.87 0.15 -8.26
N LYS A 141 -3.71 -0.20 -7.67
CA LYS A 141 -3.30 -1.60 -7.50
C LYS A 141 -4.26 -2.36 -6.57
N HIS A 142 -4.70 -1.71 -5.48
CA HIS A 142 -5.67 -2.30 -4.56
C HIS A 142 -7.03 -2.49 -5.24
N LYS A 143 -7.52 -1.51 -6.01
CA LYS A 143 -8.77 -1.61 -6.79
C LYS A 143 -8.75 -2.80 -7.76
N VAL A 144 -7.67 -2.94 -8.53
CA VAL A 144 -7.50 -4.06 -9.48
C VAL A 144 -7.49 -5.41 -8.74
N THR A 145 -6.73 -5.51 -7.64
CA THR A 145 -6.67 -6.75 -6.85
C THR A 145 -8.02 -7.08 -6.24
N PHE A 146 -8.72 -6.10 -5.70
CA PHE A 146 -10.04 -6.26 -5.11
C PHE A 146 -11.08 -6.69 -6.15
N SER A 147 -11.10 -6.06 -7.32
CA SER A 147 -11.99 -6.46 -8.43
C SER A 147 -11.75 -7.91 -8.87
N LEU A 148 -10.50 -8.38 -8.88
CA LEU A 148 -10.18 -9.76 -9.21
C LEU A 148 -10.61 -10.74 -8.11
N LEU A 149 -10.50 -10.36 -6.83
CA LEU A 149 -11.02 -11.15 -5.72
C LEU A 149 -12.56 -11.29 -5.80
N GLN A 150 -13.27 -10.20 -6.11
CA GLN A 150 -14.72 -10.21 -6.30
C GLN A 150 -15.17 -11.11 -7.47
N GLN A 151 -14.37 -11.17 -8.55
CA GLN A 151 -14.65 -12.06 -9.69
C GLN A 151 -14.32 -13.53 -9.37
N PHE A 152 -13.39 -13.77 -8.43
CA PHE A 152 -12.98 -15.10 -8.04
C PHE A 152 -14.02 -15.78 -7.13
N ARG A 153 -14.37 -15.14 -6.02
CA ARG A 153 -15.36 -15.61 -5.03
C ARG A 153 -15.96 -14.43 -4.27
N SER A 154 -17.02 -14.72 -3.49
CA SER A 154 -17.55 -13.72 -2.56
C SER A 154 -16.45 -13.12 -1.70
N THR A 155 -16.42 -11.79 -1.57
CA THR A 155 -15.52 -11.05 -0.69
C THR A 155 -16.17 -10.64 0.64
N ASN A 156 -17.41 -11.08 0.87
CA ASN A 156 -18.11 -10.96 2.17
C ASN A 156 -17.68 -12.05 3.16
N ILE A 157 -16.48 -12.59 2.97
CA ILE A 157 -15.84 -13.54 3.87
C ILE A 157 -14.92 -12.80 4.84
N ARG A 158 -14.57 -13.45 5.93
CA ARG A 158 -13.66 -12.94 6.94
C ARG A 158 -12.20 -13.23 6.56
N PHE A 159 -11.27 -12.52 7.21
CA PHE A 159 -9.85 -12.73 6.98
C PHE A 159 -9.34 -14.10 7.43
N ASP A 160 -9.94 -14.70 8.46
CA ASP A 160 -9.60 -16.04 8.95
C ASP A 160 -10.04 -17.16 7.99
N GLU A 161 -10.92 -16.88 7.04
CA GLU A 161 -11.32 -17.79 5.96
C GLU A 161 -10.31 -17.81 4.80
N ILE A 162 -9.34 -16.89 4.77
CA ILE A 162 -8.23 -16.94 3.80
C ILE A 162 -7.25 -18.05 4.22
N THR A 163 -7.48 -19.24 3.71
CA THR A 163 -6.62 -20.42 3.92
C THR A 163 -5.54 -20.52 2.82
N VAL A 164 -4.59 -21.44 3.00
CA VAL A 164 -3.62 -21.78 1.95
C VAL A 164 -4.33 -22.33 0.70
N GLY A 165 -5.42 -23.10 0.88
CA GLY A 165 -6.28 -23.58 -0.21
C GLY A 165 -6.89 -22.41 -0.99
N TYR A 166 -7.49 -21.44 -0.28
CA TYR A 166 -8.03 -20.23 -0.90
C TYR A 166 -6.98 -19.50 -1.76
N LEU A 167 -5.75 -19.35 -1.25
CA LEU A 167 -4.66 -18.68 -1.99
C LEU A 167 -4.26 -19.47 -3.24
N ARG A 168 -4.18 -20.79 -3.16
CA ARG A 168 -3.89 -21.65 -4.34
C ARG A 168 -4.99 -21.59 -5.40
N ASP A 169 -6.24 -21.62 -4.99
CA ASP A 169 -7.38 -21.51 -5.91
C ASP A 169 -7.41 -20.14 -6.60
N PHE A 170 -7.10 -19.06 -5.84
CA PHE A 170 -7.00 -17.73 -6.42
C PHE A 170 -5.83 -17.61 -7.41
N GLU A 171 -4.69 -18.25 -7.14
CA GLU A 171 -3.57 -18.32 -8.08
C GLU A 171 -3.99 -19.00 -9.39
N LEU A 172 -4.65 -20.17 -9.31
CA LEU A 172 -5.16 -20.89 -10.48
C LEU A 172 -6.17 -20.05 -11.28
N PHE A 173 -7.06 -19.33 -10.58
CA PHE A 173 -7.99 -18.42 -11.23
C PHE A 173 -7.26 -17.30 -12.01
N LEU A 174 -6.22 -16.70 -11.42
CA LEU A 174 -5.43 -15.67 -12.09
C LEU A 174 -4.65 -16.21 -13.29
N MET A 175 -4.12 -17.44 -13.20
CA MET A 175 -3.47 -18.12 -14.32
C MET A 175 -4.45 -18.40 -15.47
N LYS A 176 -5.64 -18.91 -15.17
CA LYS A 176 -6.70 -19.14 -16.16
C LYS A 176 -7.14 -17.85 -16.87
N LYS A 177 -7.05 -16.70 -16.18
CA LYS A 177 -7.27 -15.37 -16.78
C LYS A 177 -6.10 -14.86 -17.63
N GLY A 178 -5.04 -15.62 -17.82
CA GLY A 178 -3.86 -15.22 -18.60
C GLY A 178 -2.92 -14.24 -17.90
N ASN A 179 -2.99 -14.10 -16.58
CA ASN A 179 -2.06 -13.23 -15.86
C ASN A 179 -0.65 -13.83 -15.84
N LYS A 180 0.35 -13.02 -16.18
CA LYS A 180 1.77 -13.41 -16.07
C LYS A 180 2.20 -13.51 -14.60
N SER A 181 3.19 -14.35 -14.31
CA SER A 181 3.66 -14.68 -12.95
C SER A 181 3.96 -13.44 -12.09
N ASN A 182 4.72 -12.47 -12.58
CA ASN A 182 5.00 -11.23 -11.85
C ASN A 182 3.75 -10.38 -11.60
N SER A 183 2.76 -10.45 -12.48
CA SER A 183 1.46 -9.80 -12.28
C SER A 183 0.67 -10.48 -11.17
N ILE A 184 0.71 -11.82 -11.10
CA ILE A 184 0.12 -12.62 -10.02
C ILE A 184 0.83 -12.27 -8.69
N ALA A 185 2.17 -12.31 -8.66
CA ALA A 185 2.96 -11.94 -7.48
C ALA A 185 2.58 -10.56 -6.92
N THR A 186 2.39 -9.57 -7.80
CA THR A 186 1.97 -8.23 -7.39
C THR A 186 0.60 -8.24 -6.69
N LYS A 187 -0.38 -9.00 -7.18
CA LYS A 187 -1.71 -9.11 -6.58
C LYS A 187 -1.67 -9.79 -5.22
N PHE A 188 -0.87 -10.85 -5.10
CA PHE A 188 -0.64 -11.50 -3.80
C PHE A 188 0.11 -10.62 -2.81
N SER A 189 1.05 -9.77 -3.29
CA SER A 189 1.72 -8.80 -2.42
C SER A 189 0.74 -7.77 -1.85
N VAL A 190 -0.23 -7.30 -2.66
CA VAL A 190 -1.30 -6.42 -2.20
C VAL A 190 -2.20 -7.14 -1.19
N LEU A 191 -2.66 -8.35 -1.50
CA LEU A 191 -3.52 -9.13 -0.60
C LEU A 191 -2.83 -9.41 0.73
N LYS A 192 -1.54 -9.80 0.71
CA LYS A 192 -0.74 -10.02 1.92
C LYS A 192 -0.57 -8.75 2.75
N ALA A 193 -0.34 -7.60 2.10
CA ALA A 193 -0.22 -6.32 2.78
C ALA A 193 -1.52 -5.95 3.50
N VAL A 194 -2.66 -6.11 2.84
CA VAL A 194 -4.00 -5.88 3.41
C VAL A 194 -4.27 -6.86 4.56
N TYR A 195 -3.96 -8.15 4.39
CA TYR A 195 -4.11 -9.19 5.40
C TYR A 195 -3.27 -8.87 6.66
N ASN A 196 -1.99 -8.56 6.48
CA ASN A 196 -1.09 -8.25 7.59
C ASN A 196 -1.49 -6.96 8.31
N LYS A 197 -1.96 -5.94 7.57
CA LYS A 197 -2.45 -4.70 8.16
C LYS A 197 -3.70 -4.96 9.01
N ALA A 198 -4.67 -5.72 8.50
CA ALA A 198 -5.87 -6.10 9.23
C ALA A 198 -5.55 -6.92 10.50
N LEU A 199 -4.54 -7.82 10.41
CA LEU A 199 -4.06 -8.58 11.56
C LEU A 199 -3.41 -7.67 12.63
N ALA A 200 -2.55 -6.75 12.20
CA ALA A 200 -1.90 -5.78 13.09
C ALA A 200 -2.91 -4.82 13.76
N GLU A 201 -3.97 -4.42 13.06
CA GLU A 201 -5.08 -3.63 13.59
C GLU A 201 -6.04 -4.46 14.47
N GLY A 202 -5.78 -5.77 14.66
CA GLY A 202 -6.60 -6.65 15.50
C GLY A 202 -8.00 -6.93 14.95
N ILE A 203 -8.24 -6.73 13.64
CA ILE A 203 -9.52 -7.04 12.98
C ILE A 203 -9.87 -8.52 13.13
N PHE A 204 -8.85 -9.38 13.11
CA PHE A 204 -8.95 -10.81 13.36
C PHE A 204 -7.69 -11.32 14.05
N THR A 205 -7.72 -12.55 14.52
CA THR A 205 -6.55 -13.24 15.08
C THR A 205 -6.35 -14.57 14.36
N THR A 206 -5.11 -14.97 14.19
CA THR A 206 -4.78 -16.28 13.63
C THR A 206 -3.53 -16.83 14.31
N PRO A 207 -3.47 -18.13 14.63
CA PRO A 207 -2.24 -18.74 15.13
C PRO A 207 -1.14 -18.78 14.08
N HIS A 208 -1.52 -18.95 12.80
CA HIS A 208 -0.57 -19.04 11.69
C HIS A 208 -1.11 -18.34 10.45
N SER A 209 -0.34 -17.37 9.92
CA SER A 209 -0.67 -16.74 8.65
C SER A 209 -0.54 -17.74 7.48
N PRO A 210 -1.54 -17.85 6.59
CA PRO A 210 -1.44 -18.71 5.40
C PRO A 210 -0.29 -18.31 4.47
N PHE A 211 0.18 -17.07 4.54
CA PHE A 211 1.34 -16.58 3.78
C PHE A 211 2.69 -17.09 4.30
N LEU A 212 2.73 -17.78 5.44
CA LEU A 212 3.93 -18.51 5.87
C LEU A 212 4.17 -19.74 4.99
N GLN A 213 3.12 -20.43 4.59
CA GLN A 213 3.18 -21.60 3.70
C GLN A 213 3.09 -21.21 2.23
N PHE A 214 2.24 -20.23 1.87
CA PHE A 214 2.13 -19.72 0.52
C PHE A 214 3.23 -18.68 0.24
N LYS A 215 4.35 -19.13 -0.30
CA LYS A 215 5.50 -18.29 -0.59
C LYS A 215 5.29 -17.47 -1.87
N ILE A 216 5.04 -16.17 -1.77
CA ILE A 216 4.88 -15.26 -2.93
C ILE A 216 6.20 -15.18 -3.73
N GLY A 217 7.35 -15.32 -3.07
CA GLY A 217 8.67 -15.25 -3.72
C GLY A 217 8.83 -16.16 -4.93
N ARG A 218 8.21 -17.37 -4.91
CA ARG A 218 8.23 -18.33 -6.02
C ARG A 218 7.55 -17.84 -7.31
N LEU A 219 6.69 -16.84 -7.18
CA LEU A 219 5.95 -16.27 -8.32
C LEU A 219 6.75 -15.18 -9.05
N TRP A 220 7.82 -14.70 -8.45
CA TRP A 220 8.68 -13.71 -9.10
C TRP A 220 9.62 -14.38 -10.09
N THR A 221 9.50 -13.98 -11.34
CA THR A 221 10.38 -14.43 -12.42
C THR A 221 11.22 -13.28 -12.93
N ALA A 222 12.48 -13.57 -13.27
CA ALA A 222 13.35 -12.60 -13.89
C ALA A 222 12.74 -12.10 -15.22
N THR A 223 12.76 -10.81 -15.43
CA THR A 223 12.34 -10.20 -16.69
C THR A 223 13.55 -10.04 -17.59
N ARG A 224 13.36 -10.19 -18.91
CA ARG A 224 14.41 -9.88 -19.88
C ARG A 224 14.87 -8.46 -19.70
N LYS A 225 16.17 -8.28 -19.66
CA LYS A 225 16.81 -6.97 -19.64
C LYS A 225 16.55 -6.26 -20.97
N ARG A 226 16.29 -4.97 -20.90
CA ARG A 226 15.77 -4.18 -22.03
C ARG A 226 16.59 -2.90 -22.19
N ALA A 227 17.91 -3.05 -22.38
CA ALA A 227 18.77 -1.94 -22.70
C ALA A 227 19.19 -2.01 -24.17
N ILE A 228 19.23 -0.88 -24.84
CA ILE A 228 19.82 -0.74 -26.17
C ILE A 228 21.29 -0.33 -26.05
N ARG A 229 22.07 -0.47 -27.15
CA ARG A 229 23.46 -0.08 -27.18
C ARG A 229 23.62 1.43 -27.36
N LYS A 230 24.77 1.98 -27.00
CA LYS A 230 25.10 3.40 -27.17
C LYS A 230 24.94 3.86 -28.62
N GLU A 231 25.37 3.05 -29.57
CA GLU A 231 25.27 3.30 -31.00
C GLU A 231 23.79 3.37 -31.48
N GLU A 232 22.92 2.54 -30.86
CA GLU A 232 21.50 2.55 -31.17
C GLU A 232 20.82 3.82 -30.58
N VAL A 233 21.29 4.32 -29.42
CA VAL A 233 20.87 5.64 -28.92
C VAL A 233 21.29 6.76 -29.86
N GLN A 234 22.53 6.73 -30.35
CA GLN A 234 23.02 7.72 -31.33
C GLN A 234 22.20 7.71 -32.62
N ARG A 235 21.87 6.52 -33.13
CA ARG A 235 20.99 6.38 -34.31
C ARG A 235 19.61 7.00 -34.04
N LEU A 236 19.02 6.77 -32.86
CA LEU A 236 17.74 7.38 -32.47
C LEU A 236 17.85 8.91 -32.38
N MET A 237 18.98 9.43 -31.88
CA MET A 237 19.24 10.86 -31.75
C MET A 237 19.35 11.57 -33.10
N GLN A 238 19.93 10.90 -34.09
CA GLN A 238 20.19 11.43 -35.44
C GLN A 238 19.05 11.13 -36.44
N ALA A 239 18.08 10.30 -36.06
CA ALA A 239 17.02 9.85 -36.94
C ALA A 239 16.09 11.00 -37.34
N GLU A 240 15.80 11.10 -38.64
CA GLU A 240 14.79 12.01 -39.16
C GLU A 240 13.37 11.50 -38.82
N ILE A 241 12.46 12.44 -38.66
CA ILE A 241 11.06 12.11 -38.40
C ILE A 241 10.38 11.88 -39.74
N PRO A 242 9.78 10.71 -39.98
CA PRO A 242 9.02 10.46 -41.20
C PRO A 242 7.87 11.48 -41.36
N ALA A 243 7.64 11.97 -42.56
CA ALA A 243 6.59 12.95 -42.87
C ALA A 243 5.18 12.42 -42.56
N ASP A 244 4.98 11.11 -42.67
CA ASP A 244 3.74 10.37 -42.34
C ASP A 244 3.72 9.82 -40.90
N GLY A 245 4.72 10.17 -40.10
CA GLY A 245 4.89 9.68 -38.74
C GLY A 245 3.82 10.18 -37.76
N SER A 246 3.65 9.47 -36.69
CA SER A 246 2.76 9.85 -35.59
C SER A 246 3.15 11.21 -35.01
N ALA A 247 2.17 12.07 -34.71
CA ALA A 247 2.39 13.37 -34.06
C ALA A 247 3.16 13.27 -32.70
N TYR A 248 3.26 12.08 -32.14
CA TYR A 248 4.01 11.82 -30.91
C TYR A 248 5.44 11.35 -31.14
N LEU A 249 5.88 11.09 -32.38
CA LEU A 249 7.22 10.51 -32.63
C LEU A 249 8.35 11.42 -32.14
N ASP A 250 8.29 12.71 -32.47
CA ASP A 250 9.30 13.67 -32.05
C ASP A 250 9.33 13.82 -30.52
N PHE A 251 8.17 14.06 -29.92
CA PHE A 251 8.04 14.18 -28.47
C PHE A 251 8.50 12.91 -27.74
N ALA A 252 8.16 11.73 -28.24
CA ALA A 252 8.54 10.46 -27.62
C ALA A 252 10.05 10.22 -27.67
N ARG A 253 10.69 10.57 -28.81
CA ARG A 253 12.14 10.55 -28.95
C ARG A 253 12.80 11.48 -27.93
N ASP A 254 12.34 12.71 -27.83
CA ASP A 254 12.89 13.71 -26.93
C ASP A 254 12.74 13.29 -25.46
N ILE A 255 11.61 12.75 -25.06
CA ILE A 255 11.37 12.20 -23.72
C ILE A 255 12.30 11.01 -23.41
N PHE A 256 12.52 10.12 -24.39
CA PHE A 256 13.44 9.00 -24.23
C PHE A 256 14.88 9.49 -24.04
N LEU A 257 15.32 10.41 -24.91
CA LEU A 257 16.66 10.97 -24.88
C LEU A 257 16.88 11.81 -23.61
N PHE A 258 15.92 12.62 -23.23
CA PHE A 258 15.99 13.38 -21.98
C PHE A 258 16.12 12.45 -20.77
N SER A 259 15.31 11.40 -20.69
CA SER A 259 15.43 10.40 -19.62
C SER A 259 16.84 9.76 -19.62
N TYR A 260 17.35 9.36 -20.78
CA TYR A 260 18.66 8.73 -20.90
C TYR A 260 19.80 9.68 -20.49
N LEU A 261 19.78 10.93 -20.96
CA LEU A 261 20.81 11.95 -20.70
C LEU A 261 20.74 12.51 -19.27
N SER A 262 19.57 12.42 -18.62
CA SER A 262 19.31 12.94 -17.27
C SER A 262 19.21 11.82 -16.24
N ALA A 263 20.27 11.03 -16.12
CA ALA A 263 20.43 9.95 -15.13
C ALA A 263 19.28 8.91 -15.08
N GLY A 264 18.62 8.68 -16.21
CA GLY A 264 17.52 7.73 -16.28
C GLY A 264 16.28 8.14 -15.49
N ILE A 265 15.99 9.44 -15.42
CA ILE A 265 14.79 9.98 -14.75
C ILE A 265 13.50 9.30 -15.26
N ASN A 266 12.58 8.97 -14.36
CA ASN A 266 11.35 8.29 -14.75
C ASN A 266 10.36 9.24 -15.42
N PHE A 267 9.50 8.72 -16.28
CA PHE A 267 8.49 9.50 -16.99
C PHE A 267 7.58 10.34 -16.09
N LYS A 268 7.18 9.81 -14.91
CA LYS A 268 6.36 10.58 -13.97
C LYS A 268 7.15 11.78 -13.42
N ASP A 269 8.41 11.56 -13.10
CA ASP A 269 9.28 12.63 -12.58
C ASP A 269 9.53 13.69 -13.66
N ILE A 270 9.75 13.29 -14.94
CA ILE A 270 9.81 14.22 -16.09
C ILE A 270 8.50 15.02 -16.22
N ALA A 271 7.36 14.35 -16.12
CA ALA A 271 6.05 14.99 -16.29
C ALA A 271 5.76 16.07 -15.26
N THR A 272 6.39 16.00 -14.10
CA THR A 272 6.19 16.92 -12.99
C THR A 272 7.33 17.91 -12.78
N LEU A 273 8.38 17.89 -13.63
CA LEU A 273 9.45 18.90 -13.58
C LEU A 273 8.90 20.28 -13.94
N ARG A 274 9.24 21.27 -13.13
CA ARG A 274 8.86 22.68 -13.30
C ARG A 274 10.12 23.53 -13.56
N TYR A 275 9.92 24.73 -14.02
CA TYR A 275 11.04 25.65 -14.25
C TYR A 275 11.78 26.01 -12.96
N CYS A 276 11.09 26.14 -11.82
CA CYS A 276 11.72 26.34 -10.51
C CYS A 276 12.54 25.12 -10.02
N ASP A 277 12.39 23.98 -10.63
CA ASP A 277 13.15 22.76 -10.27
C ASP A 277 14.49 22.68 -11.05
N MET A 278 14.93 23.73 -11.74
CA MET A 278 16.17 23.76 -12.53
C MET A 278 16.91 25.12 -12.44
N ASP A 279 18.19 25.04 -12.62
CA ASP A 279 19.05 26.18 -12.95
C ASP A 279 19.72 25.96 -14.34
N GLU A 280 20.70 26.80 -14.66
CA GLU A 280 21.40 26.73 -15.96
C GLU A 280 22.18 25.43 -16.17
N GLU A 281 22.57 24.74 -15.09
CA GLU A 281 23.42 23.55 -15.16
C GLU A 281 22.74 22.27 -14.69
N ARG A 282 21.71 22.37 -13.83
CA ARG A 282 21.19 21.21 -13.13
C ARG A 282 19.67 21.22 -13.01
N ILE A 283 19.11 20.01 -12.85
CA ILE A 283 17.75 19.80 -12.36
C ILE A 283 17.78 19.21 -10.95
N TYR A 284 16.80 19.62 -10.13
CA TYR A 284 16.60 19.22 -8.75
C TYR A 284 15.18 18.70 -8.61
N TYR A 285 14.99 17.48 -8.15
CA TYR A 285 13.63 16.94 -8.00
C TYR A 285 13.55 15.88 -6.92
N ALA A 286 12.42 15.80 -6.24
CA ALA A 286 12.12 14.71 -5.32
C ALA A 286 11.50 13.56 -6.11
N ARG A 287 12.13 12.39 -6.09
CA ARG A 287 11.64 11.21 -6.81
C ARG A 287 10.29 10.74 -6.25
N HIS A 288 9.24 10.75 -7.04
CA HIS A 288 7.86 10.42 -6.62
C HIS A 288 7.71 9.05 -5.93
N LYS A 289 8.53 8.07 -6.28
CA LYS A 289 8.41 6.71 -5.73
C LYS A 289 9.02 6.57 -4.34
N THR A 290 10.08 7.31 -4.04
CA THR A 290 10.91 7.11 -2.83
C THR A 290 11.09 8.39 -2.02
N SER A 291 10.60 9.52 -2.50
CA SER A 291 10.80 10.86 -1.94
C SER A 291 12.29 11.22 -1.74
N LYS A 292 13.20 10.49 -2.43
CA LYS A 292 14.63 10.81 -2.39
C LYS A 292 14.88 12.02 -3.27
N GLU A 293 15.59 13.01 -2.74
CA GLU A 293 16.04 14.15 -3.50
C GLU A 293 17.13 13.72 -4.49
N MET A 294 17.01 14.22 -5.70
CA MET A 294 17.86 13.90 -6.84
C MET A 294 18.34 15.18 -7.48
N THR A 295 19.59 15.18 -7.91
CA THR A 295 20.14 16.23 -8.76
C THR A 295 20.78 15.60 -9.97
N CYS A 296 20.66 16.25 -11.12
CA CYS A 296 21.29 15.79 -12.36
C CYS A 296 21.82 16.97 -13.17
N HIS A 297 23.05 16.85 -13.65
CA HIS A 297 23.64 17.85 -14.57
C HIS A 297 22.95 17.77 -15.93
N LEU A 298 22.68 18.94 -16.51
CA LEU A 298 22.08 19.10 -17.83
C LEU A 298 23.19 19.21 -18.90
N SER A 299 23.30 18.19 -19.74
CA SER A 299 24.13 18.29 -20.94
C SER A 299 23.53 19.29 -21.92
N GLU A 300 24.33 19.78 -22.89
CA GLU A 300 23.84 20.70 -23.95
C GLU A 300 22.67 20.07 -24.74
N GLN A 301 22.70 18.76 -24.95
CA GLN A 301 21.59 18.03 -25.61
C GLN A 301 20.33 18.05 -24.74
N SER A 302 20.47 17.88 -23.40
CA SER A 302 19.33 17.96 -22.48
C SER A 302 18.74 19.37 -22.46
N LYS A 303 19.59 20.40 -22.44
CA LYS A 303 19.17 21.82 -22.53
C LYS A 303 18.45 22.13 -23.84
N ALA A 304 18.96 21.62 -24.97
CA ALA A 304 18.31 21.77 -26.27
C ALA A 304 16.92 21.14 -26.30
N ILE A 305 16.76 19.95 -25.67
CA ILE A 305 15.44 19.32 -25.55
C ILE A 305 14.50 20.17 -24.71
N ILE A 306 14.96 20.68 -23.56
CA ILE A 306 14.14 21.59 -22.71
C ILE A 306 13.75 22.83 -23.52
N GLY A 307 14.72 23.48 -24.20
CA GLY A 307 14.50 24.69 -24.99
C GLY A 307 13.44 24.52 -26.09
N LYS A 308 13.34 23.32 -26.67
CA LYS A 308 12.31 23.01 -27.68
C LYS A 308 10.88 23.11 -27.13
N TYR A 309 10.68 22.85 -25.85
CA TYR A 309 9.38 22.90 -25.20
C TYR A 309 9.19 24.13 -24.33
N ALA A 310 10.22 24.96 -24.17
CA ALA A 310 10.14 26.17 -23.40
C ALA A 310 9.13 27.15 -24.01
N LYS A 311 8.28 27.69 -23.15
CA LYS A 311 7.37 28.79 -23.52
C LYS A 311 8.02 30.11 -23.20
N SER A 312 7.89 31.10 -24.06
CA SER A 312 8.46 32.47 -23.82
C SER A 312 7.85 33.16 -22.60
N ASP A 313 6.63 32.77 -22.21
CA ASP A 313 5.89 33.35 -21.11
C ASP A 313 5.49 32.25 -20.11
N HIS A 314 6.50 31.67 -19.43
CA HIS A 314 6.26 30.66 -18.37
C HIS A 314 6.45 31.28 -16.99
N ALA A 315 5.64 30.83 -16.03
CA ALA A 315 5.92 31.04 -14.61
C ALA A 315 6.86 29.94 -14.09
N ASP A 316 7.63 30.24 -13.05
CA ASP A 316 8.57 29.29 -12.42
C ASP A 316 7.90 27.96 -12.02
N GLU A 317 6.64 28.04 -11.61
CA GLU A 317 5.82 26.88 -11.20
C GLU A 317 5.23 26.08 -12.39
N ASP A 318 5.37 26.54 -13.63
CA ASP A 318 4.83 25.84 -14.79
C ASP A 318 5.68 24.60 -15.12
N TYR A 319 5.04 23.57 -15.68
CA TYR A 319 5.74 22.35 -16.08
C TYR A 319 6.54 22.57 -17.36
N ILE A 320 7.78 22.06 -17.38
CA ILE A 320 8.70 22.17 -18.54
C ILE A 320 8.13 21.47 -19.77
N PHE A 321 7.68 20.23 -19.59
CA PHE A 321 7.16 19.42 -20.70
C PHE A 321 5.64 19.54 -20.83
N PRO A 322 5.07 19.53 -22.07
CA PRO A 322 3.63 19.70 -22.32
C PRO A 322 2.80 18.44 -21.95
N ILE A 323 3.14 17.80 -20.86
CA ILE A 323 2.45 16.62 -20.33
C ILE A 323 1.32 17.05 -19.40
N LEU A 324 1.64 17.95 -18.48
CA LEU A 324 0.73 18.51 -17.50
C LEU A 324 0.50 20.00 -17.75
N ASP A 325 -0.62 20.49 -17.25
CA ASP A 325 -0.97 21.91 -17.18
C ASP A 325 -1.51 22.18 -15.78
N ARG A 326 -0.89 23.10 -15.04
CA ARG A 326 -1.22 23.46 -13.66
C ARG A 326 -2.63 24.04 -13.53
N ARG A 327 -3.14 24.70 -14.58
CA ARG A 327 -4.48 25.29 -14.61
C ARG A 327 -5.56 24.22 -14.74
N ILE A 328 -5.24 23.07 -15.36
CA ILE A 328 -6.17 21.98 -15.66
C ILE A 328 -6.01 20.83 -14.65
N HIS A 329 -4.78 20.36 -14.43
CA HIS A 329 -4.49 19.18 -13.63
C HIS A 329 -4.20 19.57 -12.18
N LYS A 330 -5.25 19.83 -11.39
CA LYS A 330 -5.19 20.36 -10.02
C LYS A 330 -5.15 19.27 -8.94
N THR A 331 -5.74 18.11 -9.23
CA THR A 331 -5.82 17.01 -8.25
C THR A 331 -4.85 15.89 -8.60
N GLU A 332 -4.39 15.15 -7.59
CA GLU A 332 -3.53 13.98 -7.77
C GLU A 332 -4.14 12.95 -8.73
N GLN A 333 -5.46 12.79 -8.72
CA GLN A 333 -6.15 11.89 -9.64
C GLN A 333 -6.04 12.39 -11.09
N GLN A 334 -6.27 13.68 -11.35
CA GLN A 334 -6.15 14.27 -12.69
C GLN A 334 -4.71 14.16 -13.22
N ILE A 335 -3.72 14.45 -12.36
CA ILE A 335 -2.29 14.30 -12.68
C ILE A 335 -2.00 12.83 -13.03
N TYR A 336 -2.41 11.90 -12.19
CA TYR A 336 -2.19 10.47 -12.40
C TYR A 336 -2.78 9.97 -13.72
N ASP A 337 -4.03 10.33 -14.02
CA ASP A 337 -4.72 9.89 -15.23
C ASP A 337 -4.10 10.51 -16.49
N ARG A 338 -3.75 11.80 -16.43
CA ARG A 338 -3.07 12.49 -17.54
C ARG A 338 -1.71 11.90 -17.83
N VAL A 339 -0.88 11.71 -16.81
CA VAL A 339 0.45 11.10 -16.94
C VAL A 339 0.34 9.70 -17.55
N ARG A 340 -0.61 8.87 -17.10
CA ARG A 340 -0.83 7.55 -17.71
C ARG A 340 -1.30 7.59 -19.15
N LYS A 341 -2.16 8.54 -19.50
CA LYS A 341 -2.65 8.73 -20.86
C LYS A 341 -1.49 9.09 -21.79
N VAL A 342 -0.69 10.10 -21.43
CA VAL A 342 0.45 10.54 -22.26
C VAL A 342 1.52 9.46 -22.33
N LEU A 343 1.85 8.78 -21.21
CA LEU A 343 2.78 7.65 -21.19
C LEU A 343 2.40 6.55 -22.20
N LYS A 344 1.09 6.25 -22.31
CA LYS A 344 0.60 5.28 -23.29
C LYS A 344 0.90 5.71 -24.73
N HIS A 345 0.67 6.98 -25.05
CA HIS A 345 0.96 7.53 -26.39
C HIS A 345 2.46 7.58 -26.67
N VAL A 346 3.26 8.05 -25.72
CA VAL A 346 4.73 8.09 -25.82
C VAL A 346 5.29 6.67 -26.04
N ASN A 347 4.87 5.69 -25.26
CA ASN A 347 5.35 4.31 -25.45
C ASN A 347 4.90 3.72 -26.80
N LYS A 348 3.70 4.06 -27.30
CA LYS A 348 3.26 3.63 -28.63
C LYS A 348 4.18 4.20 -29.73
N ALA A 349 4.53 5.48 -29.63
CA ALA A 349 5.45 6.13 -30.57
C ALA A 349 6.90 5.59 -30.44
N LEU A 350 7.35 5.26 -29.22
CA LEU A 350 8.64 4.60 -29.01
C LEU A 350 8.70 3.20 -29.63
N HIS A 351 7.61 2.43 -29.59
CA HIS A 351 7.53 1.15 -30.32
C HIS A 351 7.60 1.36 -31.83
N GLU A 352 7.03 2.46 -32.38
CA GLU A 352 7.16 2.84 -33.76
C GLU A 352 8.62 3.16 -34.13
N TRP A 353 9.32 3.93 -33.28
CA TRP A 353 10.76 4.16 -33.40
C TRP A 353 11.56 2.85 -33.42
N SER A 354 11.20 1.88 -32.62
CA SER A 354 11.88 0.57 -32.61
C SER A 354 11.80 -0.12 -33.98
N ARG A 355 10.63 -0.03 -34.62
CA ARG A 355 10.42 -0.60 -35.96
C ARG A 355 11.17 0.17 -37.03
N LEU A 356 11.10 1.50 -37.04
CA LEU A 356 11.78 2.37 -38.00
C LEU A 356 13.30 2.16 -37.97
N LEU A 357 13.88 2.00 -36.78
CA LEU A 357 15.32 1.78 -36.62
C LEU A 357 15.74 0.31 -36.69
N GLY A 358 14.82 -0.63 -36.87
CA GLY A 358 15.10 -2.07 -36.86
C GLY A 358 15.70 -2.59 -35.57
N LEU A 359 15.28 -2.03 -34.41
CA LEU A 359 15.79 -2.43 -33.10
C LEU A 359 15.20 -3.78 -32.68
N LYS A 360 16.04 -4.63 -32.08
CA LYS A 360 15.62 -5.92 -31.51
C LYS A 360 14.79 -5.77 -30.23
N ILE A 361 14.87 -4.59 -29.60
CA ILE A 361 14.21 -4.27 -28.32
C ILE A 361 13.14 -3.20 -28.60
N GLU A 362 11.93 -3.47 -28.15
CA GLU A 362 10.86 -2.47 -28.16
C GLU A 362 11.16 -1.36 -27.16
N LEU A 363 11.32 -0.14 -27.65
CA LEU A 363 11.58 1.04 -26.84
C LEU A 363 10.35 1.40 -26.01
N THR A 364 10.61 1.76 -24.77
CA THR A 364 9.67 2.38 -23.86
C THR A 364 10.41 3.42 -23.02
N THR A 365 9.72 4.31 -22.36
CA THR A 365 10.36 5.27 -21.44
C THR A 365 11.19 4.57 -20.36
N TYR A 366 10.83 3.34 -19.98
CA TYR A 366 11.59 2.56 -19.01
C TYR A 366 12.89 1.97 -19.58
N VAL A 367 12.93 1.70 -20.89
CA VAL A 367 14.14 1.26 -21.60
C VAL A 367 15.22 2.33 -21.53
N ALA A 368 14.87 3.62 -21.60
CA ALA A 368 15.85 4.70 -21.46
C ALA A 368 16.65 4.59 -20.16
N ARG A 369 15.96 4.36 -19.04
CA ARG A 369 16.60 4.16 -17.74
C ARG A 369 17.48 2.92 -17.66
N HIS A 370 17.03 1.80 -18.24
CA HIS A 370 17.85 0.60 -18.35
C HIS A 370 19.11 0.83 -19.20
N THR A 371 18.93 1.55 -20.32
CA THR A 371 20.03 1.89 -21.23
C THR A 371 21.08 2.77 -20.55
N PHE A 372 20.66 3.82 -19.83
CA PHE A 372 21.56 4.64 -19.02
C PHE A 372 22.41 3.79 -18.09
N ALA A 373 21.77 2.95 -17.25
CA ALA A 373 22.49 2.12 -16.29
C ALA A 373 23.45 1.13 -16.95
N THR A 374 23.01 0.49 -18.06
CA THR A 374 23.81 -0.52 -18.76
C THR A 374 24.97 0.11 -19.51
N VAL A 375 24.78 1.27 -20.16
CA VAL A 375 25.85 1.99 -20.87
C VAL A 375 26.92 2.45 -19.87
N LEU A 376 26.55 3.03 -18.73
CA LEU A 376 27.52 3.43 -17.71
C LEU A 376 28.31 2.24 -17.15
N LYS A 377 27.63 1.12 -16.88
CA LYS A 377 28.30 -0.10 -16.45
C LYS A 377 29.33 -0.58 -17.48
N ARG A 378 28.94 -0.63 -18.78
CA ARG A 378 29.84 -1.01 -19.89
C ARG A 378 31.02 -0.07 -20.06
N SER A 379 30.85 1.19 -19.67
CA SER A 379 31.92 2.21 -19.62
C SER A 379 32.79 2.10 -18.36
N GLY A 380 32.63 1.08 -17.52
CA GLY A 380 33.45 0.85 -16.32
C GLY A 380 33.06 1.71 -15.10
N VAL A 381 31.93 2.41 -15.14
CA VAL A 381 31.47 3.24 -14.00
C VAL A 381 31.07 2.33 -12.83
N ASN A 382 31.51 2.70 -11.62
CA ASN A 382 31.20 1.95 -10.41
C ASN A 382 29.69 1.82 -10.17
N ILE A 383 29.25 0.61 -9.83
CA ILE A 383 27.83 0.30 -9.59
C ILE A 383 27.20 1.17 -8.48
N ALA A 384 27.99 1.60 -7.49
CA ALA A 384 27.51 2.48 -6.43
C ALA A 384 27.11 3.84 -6.99
N ILE A 385 27.94 4.42 -7.89
CA ILE A 385 27.64 5.69 -8.58
C ILE A 385 26.37 5.54 -9.44
N ILE A 386 26.26 4.43 -10.19
CA ILE A 386 25.06 4.15 -11.00
C ILE A 386 23.82 4.03 -10.11
N SER A 387 23.94 3.35 -8.96
CA SER A 387 22.85 3.17 -8.01
C SER A 387 22.38 4.51 -7.41
N GLU A 388 23.32 5.35 -7.05
CA GLU A 388 23.07 6.69 -6.51
C GLU A 388 22.39 7.57 -7.56
N SER A 389 22.93 7.62 -8.78
CA SER A 389 22.36 8.36 -9.93
C SER A 389 20.94 7.90 -10.26
N LEU A 390 20.63 6.62 -10.08
CA LEU A 390 19.29 6.08 -10.23
C LEU A 390 18.37 6.33 -9.01
N GLY A 391 18.88 6.83 -7.90
CA GLY A 391 18.15 7.03 -6.66
C GLY A 391 17.66 5.72 -6.04
N HIS A 392 18.44 4.64 -6.15
CA HIS A 392 18.14 3.38 -5.46
C HIS A 392 18.67 3.44 -4.03
N SER A 393 17.90 2.90 -3.09
CA SER A 393 18.30 2.77 -1.68
C SER A 393 19.12 1.50 -1.42
N ASP A 394 19.09 0.54 -2.37
CA ASP A 394 19.76 -0.76 -2.27
C ASP A 394 20.44 -1.10 -3.60
N LEU A 395 21.71 -1.49 -3.53
CA LEU A 395 22.52 -1.90 -4.67
C LEU A 395 21.95 -3.12 -5.40
N SER A 396 21.29 -4.03 -4.69
CA SER A 396 20.63 -5.20 -5.29
C SER A 396 19.59 -4.80 -6.32
N THR A 397 18.87 -3.69 -6.07
CA THR A 397 17.92 -3.12 -7.04
C THR A 397 18.63 -2.72 -8.33
N THR A 398 19.84 -2.16 -8.24
CA THR A 398 20.62 -1.76 -9.42
C THR A 398 21.13 -2.97 -10.19
N GLN A 399 21.54 -4.04 -9.50
CA GLN A 399 21.99 -5.28 -10.13
C GLN A 399 20.93 -5.93 -11.02
N ILE A 400 19.64 -5.78 -10.67
CA ILE A 400 18.52 -6.24 -11.52
C ILE A 400 18.48 -5.52 -12.87
N TYR A 401 18.91 -4.28 -12.93
CA TYR A 401 18.93 -3.47 -14.16
C TYR A 401 20.11 -3.79 -15.06
N LEU A 402 21.20 -4.30 -14.49
CA LEU A 402 22.45 -4.48 -15.21
C LEU A 402 22.49 -5.83 -15.91
N ASP A 403 22.99 -5.84 -17.14
CA ASP A 403 23.30 -7.09 -17.84
C ASP A 403 24.48 -7.80 -17.18
N SER A 404 24.62 -9.11 -17.42
CA SER A 404 25.87 -9.82 -17.18
C SER A 404 27.01 -9.12 -17.93
N PHE A 405 28.23 -9.23 -17.44
CA PHE A 405 29.40 -8.78 -18.18
C PHE A 405 29.44 -9.47 -19.54
N GLU A 406 29.84 -8.76 -20.60
CA GLU A 406 30.13 -9.38 -21.87
C GLU A 406 31.42 -10.21 -21.72
N ASN A 407 31.53 -11.31 -22.47
CA ASN A 407 32.74 -12.16 -22.40
C ASN A 407 34.00 -11.35 -22.67
N SER A 408 33.97 -10.40 -23.60
CA SER A 408 35.07 -9.47 -23.89
C SER A 408 35.53 -8.64 -22.66
N GLN A 409 34.62 -8.27 -21.77
CA GLN A 409 34.97 -7.55 -20.54
C GLN A 409 35.57 -8.49 -19.49
N ILE A 410 35.10 -9.72 -19.44
CA ILE A 410 35.65 -10.76 -18.58
C ILE A 410 37.06 -11.10 -19.07
N ASP A 411 37.21 -11.28 -20.39
CA ASP A 411 38.50 -11.60 -21.02
C ASP A 411 39.53 -10.47 -20.79
N ALA A 412 39.10 -9.19 -20.93
CA ALA A 412 39.96 -8.05 -20.64
C ALA A 412 40.34 -7.96 -19.14
N ALA A 413 39.40 -8.29 -18.24
CA ALA A 413 39.72 -8.35 -16.81
C ALA A 413 40.69 -9.48 -16.48
N MET A 414 40.60 -10.62 -17.17
CA MET A 414 41.51 -11.74 -17.01
C MET A 414 42.95 -11.43 -17.47
N GLN A 415 43.11 -10.53 -18.49
CA GLN A 415 44.42 -10.05 -18.93
C GLN A 415 45.19 -9.29 -17.83
N ASN A 416 44.48 -8.68 -16.87
CA ASN A 416 45.10 -7.98 -15.74
C ASN A 416 45.69 -8.96 -14.68
N LEU A 417 45.53 -10.28 -14.84
CA LEU A 417 46.12 -11.28 -13.97
C LEU A 417 47.54 -11.72 -14.43
N LEU A 418 47.94 -11.30 -15.64
CA LEU A 418 49.27 -11.59 -16.24
C LEU A 418 50.14 -10.34 -16.15
#